data_5485ec75f34bd3be73e59dead5ed7f55
#
_entry.id   5485ec75f34bd3be73e59dead5ed7f55
#
_cell.length_a   1.000
_cell.length_b   1.000
_cell.length_c   1.000
_cell.angle_alpha   90.00
_cell.angle_beta   90.00
_cell.angle_gamma   90.00
#
_symmetry.space_group_name_H-M   'P 1'
#
loop_
_entity.id
_entity.type
_entity.pdbx_description
1 polymer ?
#
loop_
_entity_poly.entity_id
_entity_poly.type
_entity_poly.pdbx_seq_one_letter_code
_entity_poly.pdbx_strand_id
1 'polypeptide(L)'
;KDGVPPEGKTVCVLSVLLTGEKAANGALRRLEEFRAASRGCGENLLFGLLCDLPESGETLSHADRALLDHAAAKTDALNARCGGGFYLFTRDRLYSRDSGKFAPWERKRGALLELCRLLAGENTTLRVRAGDAEKLLSTRYILTLDADTRLEPESAGELIGAALHPLNRPAVDPKRGIVFRGHGVLHPRIAVSLESAYRNDFTRLFAPAPGGDPYGSDAGEVYMDAFRSGGFAGKGLIHVGAYLACLGERIPEGRVLSHDALEGA
;
A
#
# COMPACT_ATOMS: atom_id res chain seq x y z
N LYS A 1 -11.38 -20.10 7.87
CA LYS A 1 -10.95 -20.47 9.23
C LYS A 1 -9.47 -20.82 9.31
N ASP A 2 -8.81 -21.09 8.19
CA ASP A 2 -7.45 -21.62 8.12
C ASP A 2 -6.39 -20.57 7.74
N GLY A 3 -6.73 -19.28 7.84
CA GLY A 3 -5.87 -18.17 7.47
C GLY A 3 -5.80 -17.93 5.95
N VAL A 4 -4.90 -17.03 5.54
CA VAL A 4 -4.63 -16.75 4.14
C VAL A 4 -3.77 -17.89 3.57
N PRO A 5 -4.20 -18.56 2.47
CA PRO A 5 -3.41 -19.63 1.86
C PRO A 5 -2.16 -19.08 1.15
N PRO A 6 -1.15 -19.93 0.85
CA PRO A 6 0.09 -19.49 0.21
C PRO A 6 -0.08 -18.72 -1.11
N GLU A 7 -1.09 -19.08 -1.92
CA GLU A 7 -1.42 -18.36 -3.16
C GLU A 7 -2.01 -16.98 -2.94
N GLY A 8 -2.48 -16.70 -1.72
CA GLY A 8 -2.98 -15.39 -1.29
C GLY A 8 -1.95 -14.58 -0.51
N LYS A 9 -0.68 -15.02 -0.46
CA LYS A 9 0.35 -14.33 0.31
C LYS A 9 0.41 -12.85 -0.03
N THR A 10 0.24 -12.03 0.99
CA THR A 10 0.05 -10.59 0.89
C THR A 10 1.00 -9.85 1.82
N VAL A 11 1.52 -8.72 1.38
CA VAL A 11 2.16 -7.73 2.25
C VAL A 11 1.25 -6.50 2.38
N CYS A 12 0.79 -6.22 3.60
CA CYS A 12 0.06 -4.99 3.93
C CYS A 12 1.07 -3.87 4.18
N VAL A 13 1.06 -2.82 3.37
CA VAL A 13 2.02 -1.72 3.47
C VAL A 13 1.36 -0.41 3.83
N LEU A 14 2.02 0.31 4.73
CA LEU A 14 1.70 1.67 5.10
C LEU A 14 2.76 2.59 4.48
N SER A 15 2.34 3.44 3.53
CA SER A 15 3.22 4.43 2.92
C SER A 15 3.42 5.62 3.84
N VAL A 16 4.66 5.93 4.19
CA VAL A 16 5.01 6.95 5.18
C VAL A 16 6.14 7.85 4.69
N LEU A 17 5.95 9.15 4.82
CA LEU A 17 7.05 10.11 4.73
C LEU A 17 7.71 10.22 6.12
N LEU A 18 8.95 9.74 6.24
CA LEU A 18 9.70 9.76 7.49
C LEU A 18 10.26 11.16 7.76
N THR A 19 9.52 11.93 8.54
CA THR A 19 9.91 13.30 8.95
C THR A 19 10.64 13.33 10.29
N GLY A 20 10.73 12.20 11.00
CA GLY A 20 11.40 12.08 12.30
C GLY A 20 10.97 10.82 13.05
N GLU A 21 11.60 10.57 14.20
CA GLU A 21 11.37 9.37 15.03
C GLU A 21 9.91 9.22 15.49
N LYS A 22 9.24 10.34 15.79
CA LYS A 22 7.81 10.32 16.18
C LYS A 22 6.92 9.75 15.08
N ALA A 23 7.19 10.11 13.81
CA ALA A 23 6.48 9.59 12.65
C ALA A 23 6.75 8.08 12.48
N ALA A 24 8.02 7.67 12.58
CA ALA A 24 8.40 6.25 12.51
C ALA A 24 7.71 5.41 13.60
N ASN A 25 7.78 5.85 14.86
CA ASN A 25 7.17 5.15 15.99
C ASN A 25 5.63 5.09 15.87
N GLY A 26 4.99 6.15 15.40
CA GLY A 26 3.55 6.19 15.15
C GLY A 26 3.11 5.22 14.07
N ALA A 27 3.87 5.14 12.98
CA ALA A 27 3.61 4.24 11.87
C ALA A 27 3.80 2.75 12.25
N LEU A 28 4.85 2.42 13.01
CA LEU A 28 5.07 1.06 13.51
C LEU A 28 3.95 0.60 14.44
N ARG A 29 3.48 1.48 15.34
CA ARG A 29 2.32 1.19 16.18
C ARG A 29 1.07 0.90 15.34
N ARG A 30 0.87 1.65 14.25
CA ARG A 30 -0.24 1.41 13.33
C ARG A 30 -0.14 0.04 12.64
N LEU A 31 1.05 -0.39 12.24
CA LEU A 31 1.24 -1.75 11.69
C LEU A 31 0.92 -2.83 12.73
N GLU A 32 1.26 -2.59 14.00
CA GLU A 32 0.90 -3.51 15.08
C GLU A 32 -0.63 -3.60 15.27
N GLU A 33 -1.34 -2.46 15.18
CA GLU A 33 -2.80 -2.41 15.19
C GLU A 33 -3.40 -3.19 14.00
N PHE A 34 -2.83 -3.05 12.78
CA PHE A 34 -3.27 -3.80 11.60
C PHE A 34 -3.09 -5.31 11.77
N ARG A 35 -1.95 -5.73 12.31
CA ARG A 35 -1.75 -7.15 12.63
C ARG A 35 -2.77 -7.66 13.64
N ALA A 36 -3.06 -6.86 14.67
CA ALA A 36 -4.06 -7.21 15.65
C ALA A 36 -5.47 -7.33 15.06
N ALA A 37 -5.82 -6.46 14.11
CA ALA A 37 -7.09 -6.51 13.39
C ALA A 37 -7.20 -7.70 12.41
N SER A 38 -6.07 -8.31 12.04
CA SER A 38 -5.99 -9.36 10.99
C SER A 38 -5.51 -10.70 11.56
N ARG A 39 -5.77 -11.00 12.82
CA ARG A 39 -5.26 -12.23 13.49
C ARG A 39 -5.66 -13.53 12.79
N GLY A 40 -6.86 -13.54 12.19
CA GLY A 40 -7.37 -14.69 11.44
C GLY A 40 -6.63 -14.99 10.13
N CYS A 41 -5.80 -14.06 9.64
CA CYS A 41 -5.10 -14.22 8.35
C CYS A 41 -3.87 -15.13 8.42
N GLY A 42 -3.29 -15.37 9.61
CA GLY A 42 -2.12 -16.23 9.77
C GLY A 42 -0.82 -15.64 9.23
N GLU A 43 0.15 -16.50 8.89
CA GLU A 43 1.52 -16.11 8.53
C GLU A 43 1.68 -15.58 7.09
N ASN A 44 0.70 -15.81 6.23
CA ASN A 44 0.74 -15.34 4.85
C ASN A 44 0.27 -13.89 4.66
N LEU A 45 -0.08 -13.19 5.74
CA LEU A 45 -0.26 -11.75 5.77
C LEU A 45 0.91 -11.09 6.51
N LEU A 46 1.74 -10.39 5.76
CA LEU A 46 2.93 -9.66 6.22
C LEU A 46 2.60 -8.17 6.35
N PHE A 47 3.39 -7.43 7.15
CA PHE A 47 3.13 -6.00 7.40
C PHE A 47 4.42 -5.19 7.17
N GLY A 48 4.35 -4.08 6.45
CA GLY A 48 5.53 -3.30 6.14
C GLY A 48 5.32 -1.79 6.15
N LEU A 49 6.34 -1.05 6.57
CA LEU A 49 6.45 0.38 6.31
C LEU A 49 7.15 0.59 4.98
N LEU A 50 6.49 1.27 4.07
CA LEU A 50 7.05 1.73 2.81
C LEU A 50 7.46 3.20 2.99
N CYS A 51 8.75 3.42 3.26
CA CYS A 51 9.27 4.67 3.76
C CYS A 51 9.98 5.48 2.70
N ASP A 52 9.51 6.71 2.52
CA ASP A 52 10.19 7.76 1.79
C ASP A 52 10.81 8.77 2.77
N LEU A 53 11.95 9.33 2.40
CA LEU A 53 12.55 10.48 3.09
C LEU A 53 12.10 11.79 2.43
N PRO A 54 11.94 12.89 3.18
CA PRO A 54 11.64 14.20 2.62
C PRO A 54 12.67 14.64 1.58
N GLU A 55 12.27 15.53 0.69
CA GLU A 55 13.15 16.17 -0.28
C GLU A 55 14.34 16.85 0.40
N SER A 56 15.56 16.73 -0.16
CA SER A 56 16.79 17.23 0.42
C SER A 56 17.80 17.67 -0.64
N GLY A 57 18.78 18.49 -0.24
CA GLY A 57 19.96 18.80 -1.06
C GLY A 57 20.94 17.63 -1.22
N GLU A 58 20.77 16.55 -0.46
CA GLU A 58 21.63 15.37 -0.44
C GLU A 58 20.84 14.09 -0.68
N THR A 59 21.46 13.09 -1.26
CA THR A 59 20.86 11.76 -1.42
C THR A 59 20.52 11.14 -0.07
N LEU A 60 21.44 11.23 0.89
CA LEU A 60 21.30 10.64 2.22
C LEU A 60 22.20 11.36 3.24
N SER A 61 21.62 12.19 4.09
CA SER A 61 22.30 12.91 5.16
C SER A 61 22.65 12.01 6.35
N HIS A 62 23.48 12.50 7.27
CA HIS A 62 23.75 11.81 8.52
C HIS A 62 22.48 11.66 9.38
N ALA A 63 21.65 12.68 9.43
CA ALA A 63 20.37 12.64 10.15
C ALA A 63 19.40 11.60 9.55
N ASP A 64 19.36 11.48 8.22
CA ASP A 64 18.56 10.46 7.55
C ASP A 64 19.00 9.05 7.93
N ARG A 65 20.33 8.80 7.96
CA ARG A 65 20.87 7.50 8.36
C ARG A 65 20.47 7.15 9.78
N ALA A 66 20.66 8.08 10.72
CA ALA A 66 20.28 7.87 12.12
C ALA A 66 18.78 7.57 12.26
N LEU A 67 17.91 8.29 11.51
CA LEU A 67 16.47 8.05 11.51
C LEU A 67 16.08 6.68 10.94
N LEU A 68 16.73 6.27 9.83
CA LEU A 68 16.50 4.96 9.21
C LEU A 68 17.01 3.83 10.12
N ASP A 69 18.14 3.99 10.79
CA ASP A 69 18.68 3.02 11.74
C ASP A 69 17.78 2.90 12.98
N HIS A 70 17.24 4.02 13.48
CA HIS A 70 16.23 4.01 14.54
C HIS A 70 14.97 3.23 14.11
N ALA A 71 14.44 3.50 12.92
CA ALA A 71 13.26 2.81 12.41
C ALA A 71 13.52 1.30 12.22
N ALA A 72 14.70 0.92 11.72
CA ALA A 72 15.09 -0.47 11.57
C ALA A 72 15.18 -1.19 12.93
N ALA A 73 15.89 -0.61 13.90
CA ALA A 73 16.00 -1.19 15.25
C ALA A 73 14.63 -1.36 15.91
N LYS A 74 13.69 -0.41 15.73
CA LYS A 74 12.31 -0.53 16.24
C LYS A 74 11.52 -1.62 15.54
N THR A 75 11.70 -1.80 14.23
CA THR A 75 11.07 -2.88 13.46
C THR A 75 11.60 -4.25 13.91
N ASP A 76 12.90 -4.37 14.14
CA ASP A 76 13.51 -5.61 14.63
C ASP A 76 13.04 -5.95 16.05
N ALA A 77 12.93 -4.95 16.93
CA ALA A 77 12.36 -5.13 18.26
C ALA A 77 10.88 -5.59 18.21
N LEU A 78 10.11 -5.06 17.25
CA LEU A 78 8.73 -5.47 17.01
C LEU A 78 8.67 -6.92 16.51
N ASN A 79 9.55 -7.31 15.58
CA ASN A 79 9.69 -8.67 15.09
C ASN A 79 10.04 -9.65 16.21
N ALA A 80 11.00 -9.31 17.08
CA ALA A 80 11.39 -10.13 18.22
C ALA A 80 10.22 -10.37 19.18
N ARG A 81 9.40 -9.33 19.43
CA ARG A 81 8.23 -9.42 20.32
C ARG A 81 7.07 -10.21 19.73
N CYS A 82 6.87 -10.09 18.41
CA CYS A 82 5.68 -10.61 17.72
C CYS A 82 5.93 -11.89 16.91
N GLY A 83 7.15 -12.44 16.91
CA GLY A 83 7.49 -13.64 16.14
C GLY A 83 7.72 -13.37 14.63
N GLY A 84 8.05 -12.14 14.24
CA GLY A 84 8.35 -11.77 12.87
C GLY A 84 7.15 -11.22 12.09
N GLY A 85 7.34 -11.03 10.78
CA GLY A 85 6.30 -10.61 9.85
C GLY A 85 6.20 -9.09 9.64
N PHE A 86 7.08 -8.29 10.26
CA PHE A 86 7.16 -6.85 10.04
C PHE A 86 8.39 -6.47 9.21
N TYR A 87 8.22 -5.51 8.32
CA TYR A 87 9.24 -5.08 7.36
C TYR A 87 9.41 -3.56 7.36
N LEU A 88 10.64 -3.13 7.12
CA LEU A 88 10.97 -1.76 6.79
C LEU A 88 11.55 -1.70 5.38
N PHE A 89 10.82 -1.08 4.46
CA PHE A 89 11.26 -0.81 3.11
C PHE A 89 11.69 0.64 3.00
N THR A 90 12.83 0.87 2.39
CA THR A 90 13.36 2.21 2.12
C THR A 90 13.90 2.27 0.71
N ARG A 91 13.83 3.42 0.06
CA ARG A 91 14.41 3.64 -1.26
C ARG A 91 15.26 4.88 -1.29
N ASP A 92 16.13 4.94 -2.29
CA ASP A 92 17.01 6.08 -2.47
C ASP A 92 16.25 7.27 -3.06
N ARG A 93 16.65 8.50 -2.68
CA ARG A 93 16.22 9.71 -3.36
C ARG A 93 16.95 9.83 -4.70
N LEU A 94 16.23 10.22 -5.74
CA LEU A 94 16.78 10.53 -7.04
C LEU A 94 16.79 12.05 -7.27
N TYR A 95 17.74 12.53 -8.07
CA TYR A 95 17.81 13.96 -8.39
C TYR A 95 16.63 14.34 -9.30
N SER A 96 15.80 15.26 -8.82
CA SER A 96 14.70 15.85 -9.58
C SER A 96 15.18 17.14 -10.25
N ARG A 97 15.10 17.20 -11.57
CA ARG A 97 15.47 18.40 -12.33
C ARG A 97 14.50 19.56 -12.08
N ASP A 98 13.23 19.24 -11.81
CA ASP A 98 12.17 20.24 -11.61
C ASP A 98 12.33 20.99 -10.29
N SER A 99 12.70 20.29 -9.22
CA SER A 99 12.92 20.90 -7.90
C SER A 99 14.37 21.28 -7.63
N GLY A 100 15.33 20.75 -8.40
CA GLY A 100 16.76 20.93 -8.16
C GLY A 100 17.28 20.22 -6.93
N LYS A 101 16.54 19.24 -6.40
CA LYS A 101 16.84 18.50 -5.17
C LYS A 101 16.71 17.00 -5.37
N PHE A 102 17.18 16.26 -4.38
CA PHE A 102 16.97 14.83 -4.30
C PHE A 102 15.62 14.53 -3.64
N ALA A 103 14.77 13.78 -4.30
CA ALA A 103 13.42 13.43 -3.86
C ALA A 103 13.10 11.96 -4.14
N PRO A 104 12.15 11.35 -3.40
CA PRO A 104 11.65 10.03 -3.74
C PRO A 104 10.85 10.12 -5.05
N TRP A 105 11.23 9.27 -6.01
CA TRP A 105 10.61 9.24 -7.33
C TRP A 105 9.13 8.89 -7.23
N GLU A 106 8.29 9.73 -7.89
CA GLU A 106 6.84 9.50 -8.02
C GLU A 106 6.10 9.19 -6.70
N ARG A 107 6.65 9.58 -5.57
CA ARG A 107 6.04 9.43 -4.24
C ARG A 107 5.49 8.00 -4.02
N LYS A 108 4.22 7.87 -3.56
CA LYS A 108 3.57 6.59 -3.24
C LYS A 108 3.51 5.63 -4.43
N ARG A 109 3.15 6.12 -5.62
CA ARG A 109 3.10 5.28 -6.83
C ARG A 109 4.46 4.66 -7.16
N GLY A 110 5.49 5.48 -7.20
CA GLY A 110 6.85 4.99 -7.44
C GLY A 110 7.29 3.99 -6.40
N ALA A 111 6.97 4.23 -5.11
CA ALA A 111 7.28 3.30 -4.03
C ALA A 111 6.54 1.95 -4.18
N LEU A 112 5.27 1.96 -4.59
CA LEU A 112 4.50 0.75 -4.84
C LEU A 112 5.02 -0.02 -6.06
N LEU A 113 5.38 0.69 -7.13
CA LEU A 113 5.97 0.07 -8.32
C LEU A 113 7.31 -0.60 -7.99
N GLU A 114 8.18 0.08 -7.25
CA GLU A 114 9.44 -0.49 -6.80
C GLU A 114 9.25 -1.68 -5.85
N LEU A 115 8.22 -1.65 -5.00
CA LEU A 115 7.87 -2.80 -4.17
C LEU A 115 7.39 -3.98 -5.03
N CYS A 116 6.56 -3.74 -6.05
CA CYS A 116 6.16 -4.77 -6.99
C CYS A 116 7.38 -5.40 -7.69
N ARG A 117 8.33 -4.58 -8.15
CA ARG A 117 9.59 -5.05 -8.76
C ARG A 117 10.42 -5.87 -7.78
N LEU A 118 10.57 -5.42 -6.53
CA LEU A 118 11.26 -6.18 -5.48
C LEU A 118 10.63 -7.57 -5.29
N LEU A 119 9.31 -7.64 -5.18
CA LEU A 119 8.57 -8.88 -4.97
C LEU A 119 8.63 -9.82 -6.21
N ALA A 120 8.80 -9.25 -7.40
CA ALA A 120 9.01 -10.00 -8.64
C ALA A 120 10.48 -10.41 -8.86
N GLY A 121 11.41 -9.99 -8.00
CA GLY A 121 12.85 -10.25 -8.16
C GLY A 121 13.52 -9.40 -9.24
N GLU A 122 12.90 -8.29 -9.63
CA GLU A 122 13.44 -7.33 -10.60
C GLU A 122 14.36 -6.29 -9.92
N ASN A 123 15.14 -5.59 -10.74
CA ASN A 123 15.99 -4.49 -10.24
C ASN A 123 15.15 -3.32 -9.71
N THR A 124 15.48 -2.85 -8.52
CA THR A 124 14.81 -1.75 -7.85
C THR A 124 15.77 -1.02 -6.92
N THR A 125 15.51 0.25 -6.60
CA THR A 125 16.22 1.01 -5.57
C THR A 125 15.69 0.71 -4.17
N LEU A 126 14.52 0.06 -4.07
CA LEU A 126 13.90 -0.32 -2.81
C LEU A 126 14.72 -1.41 -2.11
N ARG A 127 14.94 -1.22 -0.82
CA ARG A 127 15.71 -2.15 0.02
C ARG A 127 14.89 -2.59 1.23
N VAL A 128 15.03 -3.85 1.61
CA VAL A 128 14.54 -4.37 2.89
C VAL A 128 15.58 -4.03 3.95
N ARG A 129 15.29 -3.06 4.81
CA ARG A 129 16.19 -2.66 5.90
C ARG A 129 15.99 -3.48 7.17
N ALA A 130 14.78 -3.96 7.42
CA ALA A 130 14.46 -4.84 8.53
C ALA A 130 13.39 -5.83 8.10
N GLY A 131 13.38 -6.99 8.73
CA GLY A 131 12.50 -8.12 8.41
C GLY A 131 13.21 -9.19 7.57
N ASP A 132 12.59 -10.36 7.50
CA ASP A 132 13.11 -11.54 6.81
C ASP A 132 12.78 -11.48 5.30
N ALA A 133 13.77 -11.10 4.48
CA ALA A 133 13.59 -10.95 3.03
C ALA A 133 13.19 -12.26 2.33
N GLU A 134 13.60 -13.42 2.85
CA GLU A 134 13.22 -14.71 2.25
C GLU A 134 11.72 -14.97 2.37
N LYS A 135 11.12 -14.54 3.48
CA LYS A 135 9.68 -14.62 3.66
C LYS A 135 8.86 -13.72 2.75
N LEU A 136 9.47 -12.75 2.07
CA LEU A 136 8.78 -11.93 1.05
C LEU A 136 8.64 -12.68 -0.28
N LEU A 137 9.48 -13.69 -0.52
CA LEU A 137 9.40 -14.48 -1.74
C LEU A 137 8.01 -15.09 -1.88
N SER A 138 7.53 -15.20 -3.11
CA SER A 138 6.18 -15.68 -3.43
C SER A 138 5.01 -14.77 -2.98
N THR A 139 5.25 -13.59 -2.46
CA THR A 139 4.18 -12.60 -2.21
C THR A 139 3.53 -12.19 -3.53
N ARG A 140 2.21 -12.36 -3.62
CA ARG A 140 1.44 -12.10 -4.84
C ARG A 140 0.62 -10.84 -4.79
N TYR A 141 0.32 -10.35 -3.61
CA TYR A 141 -0.54 -9.20 -3.39
C TYR A 141 0.11 -8.18 -2.48
N ILE A 142 -0.21 -6.92 -2.74
CA ILE A 142 0.11 -5.78 -1.86
C ILE A 142 -1.22 -5.19 -1.41
N LEU A 143 -1.47 -5.14 -0.11
CA LEU A 143 -2.55 -4.34 0.46
C LEU A 143 -1.97 -2.97 0.83
N THR A 144 -2.25 -1.96 0.03
CA THR A 144 -1.74 -0.60 0.28
C THR A 144 -2.74 0.24 1.06
N LEU A 145 -2.26 0.90 2.11
CA LEU A 145 -3.03 1.77 2.99
C LEU A 145 -2.32 3.11 3.19
N ASP A 146 -3.08 4.15 3.50
CA ASP A 146 -2.53 5.45 3.86
C ASP A 146 -2.28 5.55 5.36
N ALA A 147 -1.45 6.52 5.77
CA ALA A 147 -1.06 6.72 7.15
C ALA A 147 -2.23 7.04 8.11
N ASP A 148 -3.35 7.52 7.58
CA ASP A 148 -4.58 7.85 8.32
C ASP A 148 -5.66 6.76 8.25
N THR A 149 -5.43 5.71 7.46
CA THR A 149 -6.39 4.61 7.28
C THR A 149 -6.38 3.69 8.50
N ARG A 150 -7.56 3.22 8.90
CA ARG A 150 -7.76 2.14 9.87
C ARG A 150 -8.23 0.89 9.14
N LEU A 151 -7.76 -0.24 9.57
CA LEU A 151 -8.19 -1.54 9.05
C LEU A 151 -9.22 -2.14 10.00
N GLU A 152 -10.41 -2.39 9.50
CA GLU A 152 -11.44 -3.08 10.27
C GLU A 152 -11.04 -4.54 10.52
N PRO A 153 -11.47 -5.15 11.65
CA PRO A 153 -11.18 -6.54 11.95
C PRO A 153 -11.56 -7.47 10.78
N GLU A 154 -10.65 -8.39 10.45
CA GLU A 154 -10.78 -9.43 9.42
C GLU A 154 -10.96 -8.93 7.97
N SER A 155 -11.11 -7.61 7.73
CA SER A 155 -11.34 -7.05 6.39
C SER A 155 -10.20 -7.36 5.39
N ALA A 156 -8.96 -7.46 5.87
CA ALA A 156 -7.85 -7.88 5.01
C ALA A 156 -8.03 -9.32 4.51
N GLY A 157 -8.46 -10.23 5.36
CA GLY A 157 -8.74 -11.62 5.01
C GLY A 157 -9.88 -11.76 4.03
N GLU A 158 -10.95 -11.00 4.21
CA GLU A 158 -12.11 -10.96 3.30
C GLU A 158 -11.71 -10.45 1.92
N LEU A 159 -10.93 -9.36 1.86
CA LEU A 159 -10.45 -8.78 0.60
C LEU A 159 -9.51 -9.75 -0.15
N ILE A 160 -8.60 -10.41 0.56
CA ILE A 160 -7.73 -11.44 -0.01
C ILE A 160 -8.56 -12.64 -0.49
N GLY A 161 -9.54 -13.07 0.30
CA GLY A 161 -10.48 -14.13 -0.09
C GLY A 161 -11.25 -13.79 -1.37
N ALA A 162 -11.73 -12.55 -1.49
CA ALA A 162 -12.35 -12.05 -2.71
C ALA A 162 -11.40 -12.09 -3.92
N ALA A 163 -10.12 -11.69 -3.73
CA ALA A 163 -9.12 -11.73 -4.79
C ALA A 163 -8.78 -13.15 -5.26
N LEU A 164 -8.86 -14.12 -4.37
CA LEU A 164 -8.60 -15.53 -4.66
C LEU A 164 -9.77 -16.23 -5.36
N HIS A 165 -10.96 -15.63 -5.35
CA HIS A 165 -12.11 -16.19 -6.06
C HIS A 165 -11.77 -16.36 -7.56
N PRO A 166 -12.11 -17.49 -8.19
CA PRO A 166 -11.73 -17.78 -9.58
C PRO A 166 -12.15 -16.73 -10.60
N LEU A 167 -13.26 -16.05 -10.38
CA LEU A 167 -13.75 -14.98 -11.27
C LEU A 167 -12.97 -13.68 -11.11
N ASN A 168 -12.33 -13.45 -9.98
CA ASN A 168 -11.59 -12.23 -9.68
C ASN A 168 -10.09 -12.34 -9.98
N ARG A 169 -9.58 -13.55 -10.17
CA ARG A 169 -8.17 -13.75 -10.52
C ARG A 169 -7.82 -13.09 -11.84
N PRO A 170 -6.82 -12.19 -11.88
CA PRO A 170 -6.48 -11.47 -13.11
C PRO A 170 -5.88 -12.39 -14.16
N ALA A 171 -6.37 -12.27 -15.38
CA ALA A 171 -5.74 -12.82 -16.58
C ALA A 171 -5.29 -11.65 -17.46
N VAL A 172 -3.99 -11.59 -17.73
CA VAL A 172 -3.35 -10.48 -18.46
C VAL A 172 -3.10 -10.89 -19.90
N ASP A 173 -3.42 -10.00 -20.83
CA ASP A 173 -2.93 -10.07 -22.23
C ASP A 173 -1.57 -9.37 -22.29
N PRO A 174 -0.46 -10.11 -22.43
CA PRO A 174 0.88 -9.50 -22.38
C PRO A 174 1.19 -8.63 -23.60
N LYS A 175 0.47 -8.81 -24.73
CA LYS A 175 0.67 -7.99 -25.94
C LYS A 175 -0.01 -6.63 -25.81
N ARG A 176 -1.17 -6.59 -25.16
CA ARG A 176 -1.95 -5.36 -24.97
C ARG A 176 -1.63 -4.67 -23.65
N GLY A 177 -1.00 -5.37 -22.69
CA GLY A 177 -0.75 -4.88 -21.34
C GLY A 177 -2.04 -4.53 -20.59
N ILE A 178 -3.07 -5.38 -20.70
CA ILE A 178 -4.37 -5.18 -20.04
C ILE A 178 -4.83 -6.44 -19.32
N VAL A 179 -5.58 -6.27 -18.25
CA VAL A 179 -6.33 -7.36 -17.61
C VAL A 179 -7.62 -7.55 -18.41
N PHE A 180 -7.79 -8.70 -19.07
CA PHE A 180 -8.98 -9.00 -19.88
C PHE A 180 -10.02 -9.83 -19.14
N ARG A 181 -9.68 -10.40 -17.99
CA ARG A 181 -10.56 -11.16 -17.11
C ARG A 181 -10.09 -11.02 -15.66
N GLY A 182 -11.00 -10.97 -14.72
CA GLY A 182 -10.71 -10.74 -13.31
C GLY A 182 -10.29 -9.29 -13.04
N HIS A 183 -9.58 -9.07 -11.94
CA HIS A 183 -9.21 -7.73 -11.49
C HIS A 183 -7.76 -7.68 -11.03
N GLY A 184 -6.97 -6.73 -11.54
CA GLY A 184 -5.60 -6.45 -11.10
C GLY A 184 -5.55 -5.69 -9.76
N VAL A 185 -6.60 -4.94 -9.46
CA VAL A 185 -6.77 -4.14 -8.25
C VAL A 185 -8.17 -4.37 -7.69
N LEU A 186 -8.27 -4.58 -6.38
CA LEU A 186 -9.55 -4.60 -5.66
C LEU A 186 -9.56 -3.46 -4.64
N HIS A 187 -10.56 -2.60 -4.78
CA HIS A 187 -10.76 -1.47 -3.90
C HIS A 187 -11.81 -1.81 -2.84
N PRO A 188 -11.46 -1.77 -1.53
CA PRO A 188 -12.44 -2.00 -0.47
C PRO A 188 -13.33 -0.77 -0.31
N ARG A 189 -14.51 -0.96 0.27
CA ARG A 189 -15.35 0.17 0.72
C ARG A 189 -14.58 0.97 1.77
N ILE A 190 -14.52 2.29 1.58
CA ILE A 190 -13.92 3.22 2.52
C ILE A 190 -15.03 3.99 3.21
N ALA A 191 -14.98 4.09 4.52
CA ALA A 191 -15.94 4.85 5.31
C ALA A 191 -15.23 5.78 6.29
N VAL A 192 -15.88 6.89 6.63
CA VAL A 192 -15.39 7.78 7.68
C VAL A 192 -15.65 7.13 9.04
N SER A 193 -14.62 7.03 9.90
CA SER A 193 -14.80 6.48 11.24
C SER A 193 -15.74 7.35 12.07
N LEU A 194 -16.56 6.73 12.93
CA LEU A 194 -17.47 7.46 13.83
C LEU A 194 -16.71 8.45 14.70
N GLU A 195 -15.52 8.10 15.18
CA GLU A 195 -14.66 8.99 15.96
C GLU A 195 -14.31 10.28 15.19
N SER A 196 -13.97 10.16 13.90
CA SER A 196 -13.67 11.30 13.03
C SER A 196 -14.94 12.07 12.69
N ALA A 197 -16.06 11.39 12.43
CA ALA A 197 -17.35 12.00 12.12
C ALA A 197 -17.91 12.85 13.27
N TYR A 198 -17.65 12.46 14.51
CA TYR A 198 -18.16 13.17 15.70
C TYR A 198 -17.12 14.04 16.42
N ARG A 199 -15.97 14.32 15.81
CA ARG A 199 -14.86 15.04 16.44
C ARG A 199 -15.16 16.50 16.74
N ASN A 200 -15.96 17.16 15.90
CA ASN A 200 -16.41 18.54 16.06
C ASN A 200 -17.73 18.78 15.33
N ASP A 201 -18.35 19.96 15.52
CA ASP A 201 -19.66 20.25 14.92
C ASP A 201 -19.64 20.29 13.39
N PHE A 202 -18.53 20.73 12.78
CA PHE A 202 -18.37 20.71 11.34
C PHE A 202 -18.37 19.28 10.81
N THR A 203 -17.56 18.39 11.39
CA THR A 203 -17.51 16.99 10.95
C THR A 203 -18.82 16.26 11.22
N ARG A 204 -19.54 16.57 12.30
CA ARG A 204 -20.87 16.03 12.60
C ARG A 204 -21.90 16.40 11.55
N LEU A 205 -21.80 17.59 10.99
CA LEU A 205 -22.74 18.06 9.98
C LEU A 205 -22.45 17.50 8.59
N PHE A 206 -21.17 17.38 8.22
CA PHE A 206 -20.76 17.07 6.85
C PHE A 206 -20.30 15.62 6.62
N ALA A 207 -19.72 14.93 7.60
CA ALA A 207 -19.20 13.58 7.42
C ALA A 207 -20.28 12.50 7.18
N PRO A 208 -21.52 12.58 7.75
CA PRO A 208 -22.55 11.60 7.50
C PRO A 208 -23.35 11.84 6.21
N ALA A 209 -23.09 12.94 5.47
CA ALA A 209 -23.86 13.26 4.29
C ALA A 209 -23.60 12.25 3.17
N PRO A 210 -24.60 11.46 2.74
CA PRO A 210 -24.45 10.58 1.60
C PRO A 210 -24.20 11.42 0.34
N GLY A 211 -23.13 11.09 -0.40
CA GLY A 211 -22.79 11.77 -1.65
C GLY A 211 -21.59 12.72 -1.59
N GLY A 212 -21.01 12.97 -0.41
CA GLY A 212 -19.77 13.74 -0.27
C GLY A 212 -18.50 12.95 -0.60
N ASP A 213 -18.57 11.63 -0.55
CA ASP A 213 -17.48 10.72 -0.88
C ASP A 213 -17.84 9.86 -2.10
N PRO A 214 -17.24 10.12 -3.27
CA PRO A 214 -17.51 9.35 -4.47
C PRO A 214 -17.06 7.88 -4.37
N TYR A 215 -16.19 7.54 -3.41
CA TYR A 215 -15.64 6.19 -3.24
C TYR A 215 -16.44 5.32 -2.24
N GLY A 216 -17.31 5.91 -1.45
CA GLY A 216 -18.14 5.22 -0.47
C GLY A 216 -19.63 5.40 -0.70
N SER A 217 -20.06 6.00 -1.83
CA SER A 217 -21.47 6.21 -2.13
C SER A 217 -22.09 5.00 -2.83
N ASP A 218 -23.36 4.72 -2.52
CA ASP A 218 -24.13 3.65 -3.18
C ASP A 218 -24.23 3.88 -4.71
N ALA A 219 -24.20 5.14 -5.16
CA ALA A 219 -24.19 5.47 -6.59
C ALA A 219 -22.87 5.04 -7.26
N GLY A 220 -21.73 5.14 -6.55
CA GLY A 220 -20.45 4.66 -7.02
C GLY A 220 -20.42 3.13 -7.14
N GLU A 221 -21.01 2.40 -6.21
CA GLU A 221 -21.11 0.94 -6.26
C GLU A 221 -21.95 0.49 -7.47
N VAL A 222 -23.11 1.11 -7.71
CA VAL A 222 -23.95 0.82 -8.89
C VAL A 222 -23.21 1.11 -10.20
N TYR A 223 -22.41 2.19 -10.26
CA TYR A 223 -21.61 2.51 -11.43
C TYR A 223 -20.55 1.45 -11.70
N MET A 224 -19.83 1.03 -10.65
CA MET A 224 -18.80 -0.02 -10.74
C MET A 224 -19.39 -1.35 -11.21
N ASP A 225 -20.55 -1.74 -10.68
CA ASP A 225 -21.24 -2.96 -11.08
C ASP A 225 -21.73 -2.91 -12.54
N ALA A 226 -22.29 -1.77 -12.97
CA ALA A 226 -22.84 -1.61 -14.30
C ALA A 226 -21.76 -1.51 -15.39
N PHE A 227 -20.67 -0.81 -15.12
CA PHE A 227 -19.63 -0.51 -16.12
C PHE A 227 -18.35 -1.30 -15.90
N ARG A 228 -18.23 -2.06 -14.82
CA ARG A 228 -17.02 -2.81 -14.42
C ARG A 228 -15.76 -1.93 -14.36
N SER A 229 -15.96 -0.66 -14.13
CA SER A 229 -14.93 0.37 -14.04
C SER A 229 -15.04 1.06 -12.69
N GLY A 230 -14.03 1.01 -11.88
CA GLY A 230 -14.01 1.59 -10.54
C GLY A 230 -12.96 2.67 -10.37
N GLY A 231 -13.23 3.61 -9.46
CA GLY A 231 -12.22 4.56 -9.01
C GLY A 231 -11.31 3.90 -7.97
N PHE A 232 -10.01 3.86 -8.21
CA PHE A 232 -9.04 3.49 -7.19
C PHE A 232 -8.59 4.76 -6.43
N ALA A 233 -8.64 4.72 -5.12
CA ALA A 233 -8.29 5.85 -4.24
C ALA A 233 -6.93 5.65 -3.56
N GLY A 234 -6.02 4.94 -4.21
CA GLY A 234 -4.69 4.67 -3.66
C GLY A 234 -4.68 3.72 -2.45
N LYS A 235 -5.83 3.10 -2.13
CA LYS A 235 -6.00 2.14 -1.03
C LYS A 235 -6.70 0.90 -1.55
N GLY A 236 -6.11 -0.28 -1.36
CA GLY A 236 -6.70 -1.53 -1.83
C GLY A 236 -5.67 -2.63 -2.03
N LEU A 237 -6.16 -3.73 -2.56
CA LEU A 237 -5.36 -4.92 -2.82
C LEU A 237 -4.92 -4.95 -4.28
N ILE A 238 -3.62 -4.97 -4.51
CA ILE A 238 -2.97 -4.96 -5.82
C ILE A 238 -2.39 -6.33 -6.09
N HIS A 239 -2.68 -6.93 -7.25
CA HIS A 239 -2.00 -8.13 -7.71
C HIS A 239 -0.67 -7.76 -8.39
N VAL A 240 0.46 -8.15 -7.79
CA VAL A 240 1.82 -7.74 -8.19
C VAL A 240 2.09 -7.97 -9.68
N GLY A 241 1.85 -9.18 -10.17
CA GLY A 241 2.12 -9.52 -11.57
C GLY A 241 1.24 -8.77 -12.57
N ALA A 242 -0.05 -8.55 -12.25
CA ALA A 242 -0.94 -7.79 -13.13
C ALA A 242 -0.55 -6.30 -13.15
N TYR A 243 -0.20 -5.74 -11.99
CA TYR A 243 0.24 -4.35 -11.88
C TYR A 243 1.50 -4.08 -12.72
N LEU A 244 2.52 -4.93 -12.58
CA LEU A 244 3.75 -4.81 -13.38
C LEU A 244 3.48 -4.93 -14.87
N ALA A 245 2.71 -5.93 -15.28
CA ALA A 245 2.43 -6.19 -16.69
C ALA A 245 1.60 -5.08 -17.37
N CYS A 246 0.71 -4.41 -16.61
CA CYS A 246 -0.19 -3.41 -17.18
C CYS A 246 0.31 -1.98 -16.99
N LEU A 247 0.99 -1.69 -15.88
CA LEU A 247 1.32 -0.31 -15.47
C LEU A 247 2.83 -0.05 -15.31
N GLY A 248 3.66 -1.11 -15.31
CA GLY A 248 5.08 -1.01 -15.00
C GLY A 248 5.84 0.06 -15.80
N GLU A 249 5.50 0.25 -17.08
CA GLU A 249 6.15 1.22 -17.97
C GLU A 249 5.16 2.16 -18.69
N ARG A 250 3.86 2.03 -18.38
CA ARG A 250 2.80 2.68 -19.16
C ARG A 250 2.56 4.13 -18.78
N ILE A 251 2.79 4.49 -17.52
CA ILE A 251 2.55 5.85 -17.04
C ILE A 251 3.85 6.65 -17.16
N PRO A 252 3.87 7.72 -17.96
CA PRO A 252 5.08 8.54 -18.13
C PRO A 252 5.42 9.28 -16.85
N GLU A 253 6.71 9.22 -16.48
CA GLU A 253 7.23 9.84 -15.26
C GLU A 253 7.03 11.36 -15.25
N GLY A 254 6.66 11.90 -14.09
CA GLY A 254 6.56 13.35 -13.86
C GLY A 254 5.46 14.08 -14.63
N ARG A 255 4.60 13.36 -15.39
CA ARG A 255 3.55 14.00 -16.21
C ARG A 255 2.13 13.88 -15.65
N VAL A 256 1.94 13.09 -14.63
CA VAL A 256 0.61 12.82 -14.06
C VAL A 256 0.59 13.24 -12.59
N LEU A 257 -0.32 14.15 -12.23
CA LEU A 257 -0.45 14.68 -10.87
C LEU A 257 -1.15 13.71 -9.92
N SER A 258 -2.12 12.95 -10.43
CA SER A 258 -2.84 11.93 -9.65
C SER A 258 -2.87 10.64 -10.45
N HIS A 259 -2.36 9.57 -9.86
CA HIS A 259 -2.22 8.27 -10.53
C HIS A 259 -3.35 7.31 -10.21
N ASP A 260 -4.06 7.54 -9.10
CA ASP A 260 -5.04 6.60 -8.56
C ASP A 260 -6.11 6.22 -9.60
N ALA A 261 -6.65 7.20 -10.31
CA ALA A 261 -7.66 6.96 -11.35
C ALA A 261 -7.13 6.15 -12.56
N LEU A 262 -5.84 6.32 -12.90
CA LEU A 262 -5.19 5.58 -13.99
C LEU A 262 -4.82 4.15 -13.58
N GLU A 263 -4.54 3.93 -12.31
CA GLU A 263 -4.23 2.61 -11.76
C GLU A 263 -5.51 1.75 -11.62
N GLY A 264 -6.67 2.39 -11.45
CA GLY A 264 -7.98 1.73 -11.36
C GLY A 264 -8.63 1.42 -12.71
N ALA A 265 -8.19 2.07 -13.77
CA ALA A 265 -8.73 1.87 -15.12
C ALA A 265 -8.01 0.73 -15.85
#